data_96ae0dcda8506d5e63073df9103fdbee
#
_entry.id   96ae0dcda8506d5e63073df9103fdbee
#
_cell.length_a   1.000
_cell.length_b   1.000
_cell.length_c   1.000
_cell.angle_alpha   90.00
_cell.angle_beta   90.00
_cell.angle_gamma   90.00
#
_symmetry.space_group_name_H-M   'P 1'
#
loop_
_entity.id
_entity.type
_entity.pdbx_description
1 polymer ?
#
loop_
_entity_poly.entity_id
_entity_poly.type
_entity_poly.pdbx_seq_one_letter_code
_entity_poly.pdbx_strand_id
1 'polypeptide(L)' 'MTDADFETTVKEFVERLTTIENEITLLRQDRSELFAEMKEKLDLKSFRAALKIYKIQTATPDQHSLHKILTVLENQE' A
#
# COMPACT_ATOMS: atom_id res chain seq x y z
N MET A 1 20.47 31.88 11.39
CA MET A 1 20.99 30.55 11.76
C MET A 1 22.52 30.58 11.80
N THR A 2 23.12 30.10 12.85
CA THR A 2 24.58 29.99 12.96
C THR A 2 25.02 28.71 12.28
N ASP A 3 26.32 28.56 11.99
CA ASP A 3 26.88 27.35 11.40
C ASP A 3 26.66 26.15 12.34
N ALA A 4 26.73 26.34 13.65
CA ALA A 4 26.45 25.31 14.64
C ALA A 4 25.00 24.85 14.60
N ASP A 5 24.04 25.77 14.45
CA ASP A 5 22.61 25.44 14.32
C ASP A 5 22.34 24.69 13.03
N PHE A 6 22.96 25.09 11.94
CA PHE A 6 22.86 24.42 10.66
C PHE A 6 23.38 22.98 10.75
N GLU A 7 24.55 22.82 11.37
CA GLU A 7 25.16 21.49 11.54
C GLU A 7 24.26 20.57 12.39
N THR A 8 23.72 21.10 13.51
CA THR A 8 22.80 20.35 14.37
C THR A 8 21.55 19.94 13.60
N THR A 9 20.98 20.84 12.81
CA THR A 9 19.80 20.56 12.00
C THR A 9 20.07 19.44 11.00
N VAL A 10 21.19 19.47 10.34
CA VAL A 10 21.57 18.42 9.36
C VAL A 10 21.71 17.06 10.07
N LYS A 11 22.39 17.03 11.22
CA LYS A 11 22.57 15.80 11.99
C LYS A 11 21.24 15.21 12.46
N GLU A 12 20.34 16.05 12.97
CA GLU A 12 19.01 15.61 13.38
C GLU A 12 18.20 15.07 12.22
N PHE A 13 18.27 15.73 11.08
CA PHE A 13 17.59 15.30 9.87
C PHE A 13 18.07 13.91 9.45
N VAL A 14 19.38 13.71 9.40
CA VAL A 14 19.98 12.42 9.02
C VAL A 14 19.54 11.31 10.00
N GLU A 15 19.57 11.56 11.29
CA GLU A 15 19.17 10.58 12.30
C GLU A 15 17.71 10.17 12.15
N ARG A 16 16.83 11.16 11.99
CA ARG A 16 15.40 10.90 11.81
C ARG A 16 15.11 10.15 10.52
N LEU A 17 15.76 10.55 9.43
CA LEU A 17 15.61 9.91 8.14
C LEU A 17 16.07 8.46 8.19
N THR A 18 17.23 8.20 8.81
CA THR A 18 17.77 6.86 8.97
C THR A 18 16.83 5.96 9.77
N THR A 19 16.25 6.48 10.85
CA THR A 19 15.27 5.75 11.66
C THR A 19 14.05 5.36 10.83
N ILE A 20 13.51 6.31 10.07
CA ILE A 20 12.34 6.06 9.20
C ILE A 20 12.68 5.01 8.13
N GLU A 21 13.84 5.13 7.50
CA GLU A 21 14.26 4.17 6.47
C GLU A 21 14.42 2.76 7.02
N ASN A 22 14.93 2.64 8.26
CA ASN A 22 15.04 1.36 8.94
C ASN A 22 13.65 0.79 9.25
N GLU A 23 12.71 1.61 9.69
CA GLU A 23 11.33 1.19 9.94
C GLU A 23 10.65 0.71 8.66
N ILE A 24 10.86 1.43 7.55
CA ILE A 24 10.33 1.02 6.25
C ILE A 24 10.88 -0.35 5.85
N THR A 25 12.18 -0.58 6.04
CA THR A 25 12.81 -1.87 5.73
C THR A 25 12.18 -2.99 6.55
N LEU A 26 11.99 -2.78 7.86
CA LEU A 26 11.35 -3.76 8.74
C LEU A 26 9.91 -4.05 8.32
N LEU A 27 9.15 -3.02 7.99
CA LEU A 27 7.77 -3.18 7.53
C LEU A 27 7.68 -3.93 6.20
N ARG A 28 8.62 -3.71 5.29
CA ARG A 28 8.69 -4.47 4.04
C ARG A 28 8.98 -5.95 4.29
N GLN A 29 9.85 -6.25 5.25
CA GLN A 29 10.14 -7.63 5.65
C GLN A 29 8.90 -8.28 6.25
N ASP A 30 8.22 -7.60 7.16
CA ASP A 30 6.98 -8.07 7.78
C ASP A 30 5.92 -8.36 6.73
N ARG A 31 5.78 -7.46 5.74
CA ARG A 31 4.84 -7.63 4.64
C ARG A 31 5.18 -8.86 3.81
N SER A 32 6.45 -9.04 3.49
CA SER A 32 6.92 -10.20 2.72
C SER A 32 6.64 -11.52 3.46
N GLU A 33 6.89 -11.54 4.76
CA GLU A 33 6.62 -12.71 5.61
C GLU A 33 5.13 -13.02 5.68
N LEU A 34 4.29 -11.98 5.79
CA LEU A 34 2.85 -12.16 5.80
C LEU A 34 2.35 -12.79 4.50
N PHE A 35 2.83 -12.30 3.35
CA PHE A 35 2.44 -12.85 2.06
C PHE A 35 2.94 -14.29 1.90
N ALA A 36 4.14 -14.60 2.39
CA ALA A 36 4.67 -15.96 2.36
C ALA A 36 3.81 -16.92 3.19
N GLU A 37 3.35 -16.48 4.35
CA GLU A 37 2.44 -17.24 5.20
C GLU A 37 1.08 -17.47 4.52
N MET A 38 0.50 -16.41 3.98
CA MET A 38 -0.84 -16.46 3.40
C MET A 38 -0.90 -17.25 2.09
N LYS A 39 0.20 -17.31 1.35
CA LYS A 39 0.26 -18.03 0.08
C LYS A 39 -0.02 -19.53 0.24
N GLU A 40 0.20 -20.07 1.43
CA GLU A 40 -0.13 -21.47 1.75
C GLU A 40 -1.63 -21.68 2.03
N LYS A 41 -2.33 -20.61 2.36
CA LYS A 41 -3.74 -20.65 2.76
C LYS A 41 -4.69 -20.13 1.68
N LEU A 42 -4.20 -19.25 0.81
CA LEU A 42 -5.00 -18.54 -0.18
C LEU A 42 -4.27 -18.50 -1.53
N ASP A 43 -5.07 -18.40 -2.60
CA ASP A 43 -4.54 -17.98 -3.89
C ASP A 43 -4.32 -16.46 -3.83
N LEU A 44 -3.07 -16.04 -3.70
CA LEU A 44 -2.73 -14.62 -3.58
C LEU A 44 -3.06 -13.80 -4.82
N LYS A 45 -3.03 -14.41 -6.00
CA LYS A 45 -3.39 -13.73 -7.24
C LYS A 45 -4.86 -13.32 -7.22
N SER A 46 -5.72 -14.26 -6.85
CA SER A 46 -7.16 -14.02 -6.69
C SER A 46 -7.44 -13.04 -5.54
N PHE A 47 -6.70 -13.16 -4.44
CA PHE A 47 -6.84 -12.25 -3.31
C PHE A 47 -6.51 -10.81 -3.72
N ARG A 48 -5.41 -10.60 -4.44
CA ARG A 48 -5.02 -9.25 -4.90
C ARG A 48 -6.07 -8.64 -5.83
N ALA A 49 -6.62 -9.45 -6.74
CA ALA A 49 -7.67 -8.99 -7.63
C ALA A 49 -8.93 -8.61 -6.86
N ALA A 50 -9.35 -9.46 -5.92
CA ALA A 50 -10.52 -9.20 -5.08
C ALA A 50 -10.33 -7.96 -4.22
N LEU A 51 -9.13 -7.75 -3.67
CA LEU A 51 -8.82 -6.57 -2.87
C LEU A 51 -8.91 -5.28 -3.68
N LYS A 52 -8.45 -5.31 -4.92
CA LYS A 52 -8.57 -4.16 -5.83
C LYS A 52 -10.03 -3.83 -6.12
N ILE A 53 -10.84 -4.84 -6.39
CA ILE A 53 -12.28 -4.67 -6.62
C ILE A 53 -12.94 -4.07 -5.37
N TYR A 54 -12.64 -4.61 -4.21
CA TYR A 54 -13.18 -4.13 -2.94
C TYR A 54 -12.82 -2.66 -2.71
N LYS A 55 -11.56 -2.28 -2.93
CA LYS A 55 -11.11 -0.90 -2.75
C LYS A 55 -11.79 0.06 -3.73
N ILE A 56 -11.98 -0.37 -4.97
CA ILE A 56 -12.68 0.44 -5.98
C ILE A 56 -14.13 0.62 -5.58
N GLN A 57 -14.81 -0.44 -5.17
CA GLN A 57 -16.21 -0.38 -4.75
C GLN A 57 -16.41 0.53 -3.54
N THR A 58 -15.55 0.42 -2.53
CA THR A 58 -15.67 1.25 -1.33
C THR A 58 -15.33 2.71 -1.57
N ALA A 59 -14.50 3.02 -2.58
CA ALA A 59 -14.12 4.37 -2.94
C ALA A 59 -15.09 5.02 -3.93
N THR A 60 -15.99 4.25 -4.53
CA THR A 60 -16.92 4.74 -5.55
C THR A 60 -18.25 5.16 -4.91
N PRO A 61 -18.61 6.45 -4.95
CA PRO A 61 -19.85 6.93 -4.31
C PRO A 61 -21.10 6.36 -4.94
N ASP A 62 -21.11 6.21 -6.28
CA ASP A 62 -22.26 5.71 -7.02
C ASP A 62 -22.07 4.25 -7.38
N GLN A 63 -22.48 3.36 -6.48
CA GLN A 63 -22.38 1.91 -6.66
C GLN A 63 -23.32 1.42 -7.75
N HIS A 64 -24.46 2.08 -7.93
CA HIS A 64 -25.44 1.69 -8.94
C HIS A 64 -24.87 1.85 -10.35
N SER A 65 -24.29 3.00 -10.65
CA SER A 65 -23.64 3.25 -11.95
C SER A 65 -22.46 2.31 -12.19
N LEU A 66 -21.66 2.05 -11.14
CA LEU A 66 -20.55 1.12 -11.23
C LEU A 66 -21.03 -0.26 -11.67
N HIS A 67 -22.04 -0.81 -10.99
CA HIS A 67 -22.60 -2.13 -11.32
C HIS A 67 -23.20 -2.19 -12.72
N LYS A 68 -23.88 -1.13 -13.11
CA LYS A 68 -24.48 -1.04 -14.44
C LYS A 68 -23.44 -1.13 -15.55
N ILE A 69 -22.36 -0.36 -15.40
CA ILE A 69 -21.27 -0.34 -16.37
C ILE A 69 -20.52 -1.66 -16.39
N LEU A 70 -20.23 -2.22 -15.21
CA LEU A 70 -19.56 -3.52 -15.07
C LEU A 70 -20.34 -4.63 -15.76
N THR A 71 -21.66 -4.63 -15.62
CA THR A 71 -22.53 -5.61 -16.27
C THR A 71 -22.40 -5.57 -17.80
N VAL A 72 -22.35 -4.37 -18.37
CA VAL A 72 -22.15 -4.20 -19.81
C VAL A 72 -20.78 -4.73 -20.24
N LEU A 73 -19.72 -4.41 -19.48
CA LEU A 73 -18.37 -4.86 -19.80
C LEU A 73 -18.22 -6.37 -19.69
N GLU A 74 -18.82 -6.98 -18.68
CA GLU A 74 -18.77 -8.42 -18.46
C GLU A 74 -19.49 -9.20 -19.56
N ASN A 75 -20.47 -8.61 -20.23
CA ASN A 75 -21.24 -9.23 -21.30
C ASN A 75 -20.67 -8.97 -22.69
N GLN A 76 -19.53 -8.30 -22.79
CA GLN A 76 -18.83 -8.09 -24.07
C GLN A 76 -17.83 -9.21 -24.27
N GLU A 77 -18.03 -9.97 -25.30
CA GLU A 77 -17.09 -11.01 -25.75
C GLU A 77 -16.66 -10.77 -27.18
#